data_1581f23079cc689b3feefba55255da4b
#
_entry.id   1581f23079cc689b3feefba55255da4b
#
_cell.length_a   1.000
_cell.length_b   1.000
_cell.length_c   1.000
_cell.angle_alpha   90.00
_cell.angle_beta   90.00
_cell.angle_gamma   90.00
#
_symmetry.space_group_name_H-M   'P 1'
#
loop_
_entity.id
_entity.type
_entity.pdbx_description
1 polymer ?
#
loop_
_entity_poly.entity_id
_entity_poly.type
_entity_poly.pdbx_seq_one_letter_code
_entity_poly.pdbx_strand_id
1 'polypeptide(L)'
;MNKPTRARSFEPDSRNTITLPTGQITHRDHAEHSQRLVRNFYQVNPDVWCLVGNGLSNQTFINAPDGIIAIDTGESNEEMRTAIAELRTKTSRPIVAVLYTHFHYVSGTQAVLDEDPSRDVKIWGHEKIAYNRIRATSEIAPAYGRGLVEQFAITLPQDGPDGIVNVGLGRFYRNPEHTTQTNGFIKPKNTFNSQCTIKVAGLSIDVTPAPSDADDSVTYWFKSLGCAVNNLVWPVLFNIFAIRGEEYRDPRIMLTGIDHLLSLNAEHLIGAHGMPISGAAEIMNRVTKYRDSIQFLWDQTVRLTNRGYTSVELGHAIQLPDFYDEDNLTSEFYGVAEHHVRQIRSGLLGWFDGDEANLFPLPRKEHADRMILGFGGREKVRKIAGDAITQNDLRWACELGSWLSYSTDTETSDQVLLATVLRLIAQRTTAANIRNWCFARARHLDGSYDATRFKTHRLTRKQIISAPAERSVHILRVMLDPDRAIAIDADICFNFVGHEKTGLHIRNCIAKQTDGRDAKIQLTCTLETWADILTGVTTLSEAINSGALKIDGNLATVKSALAAFDVDGLRS
;
A
#
# COMPACT_ATOMS: atom_id res chain seq x y z
N MET A 1 37.73 9.93 14.63
CA MET A 1 36.60 10.83 14.33
C MET A 1 35.35 10.10 14.76
N ASN A 2 34.59 10.65 15.70
CA ASN A 2 33.28 10.07 16.03
C ASN A 2 32.42 10.16 14.78
N LYS A 3 32.04 9.01 14.21
CA LYS A 3 30.98 8.98 13.18
C LYS A 3 29.75 9.63 13.82
N PRO A 4 29.05 10.56 13.17
CA PRO A 4 27.85 11.11 13.70
C PRO A 4 26.89 9.95 13.99
N THR A 5 26.36 9.87 15.19
CA THR A 5 25.35 8.88 15.57
C THR A 5 24.15 9.14 14.71
N ARG A 6 23.80 8.21 13.82
CA ARG A 6 22.61 8.33 12.97
C ARG A 6 21.38 8.45 13.86
N ALA A 7 20.57 9.47 13.64
CA ALA A 7 19.34 9.64 14.38
C ALA A 7 18.38 8.50 14.08
N ARG A 8 17.64 8.07 15.09
CA ARG A 8 16.57 7.09 14.91
C ARG A 8 15.41 7.75 14.17
N SER A 9 15.01 7.18 13.04
CA SER A 9 13.89 7.59 12.21
C SER A 9 14.07 8.95 11.50
N PHE A 10 14.77 9.91 12.09
CA PHE A 10 15.16 11.19 11.50
C PHE A 10 16.36 11.79 12.24
N GLU A 11 17.12 12.65 11.56
CA GLU A 11 18.30 13.31 12.13
C GLU A 11 17.94 14.33 13.22
N PRO A 12 18.77 14.46 14.29
CA PRO A 12 18.47 15.39 15.38
C PRO A 12 18.51 16.86 14.94
N ASP A 13 19.24 17.18 13.88
CA ASP A 13 19.37 18.54 13.35
C ASP A 13 19.35 18.55 11.81
N SER A 14 19.55 19.73 11.21
CA SER A 14 19.46 19.94 9.77
C SER A 14 20.80 19.82 9.01
N ARG A 15 21.86 19.30 9.62
CA ARG A 15 23.21 19.23 8.96
C ARG A 15 23.19 18.45 7.64
N ASN A 16 22.36 17.44 7.55
CA ASN A 16 22.20 16.62 6.34
C ASN A 16 20.98 17.02 5.51
N THR A 17 20.30 18.12 5.85
CA THR A 17 19.19 18.65 5.05
C THR A 17 19.73 19.53 3.93
N ILE A 18 19.29 19.27 2.70
CA ILE A 18 19.66 20.00 1.50
C ILE A 18 18.44 20.49 0.75
N THR A 19 18.63 21.50 -0.09
CA THR A 19 17.64 21.99 -1.05
C THR A 19 18.08 21.55 -2.45
N LEU A 20 17.19 20.87 -3.16
CA LEU A 20 17.40 20.43 -4.55
C LEU A 20 17.17 21.60 -5.53
N PRO A 21 17.67 21.49 -6.79
CA PRO A 21 17.52 22.56 -7.78
C PRO A 21 16.07 23.02 -8.04
N THR A 22 15.11 22.13 -7.92
CA THR A 22 13.67 22.42 -8.08
C THR A 22 12.97 22.80 -6.77
N GLY A 23 13.76 23.04 -5.70
CA GLY A 23 13.31 23.61 -4.44
C GLY A 23 12.87 22.64 -3.35
N GLN A 24 12.90 21.31 -3.60
CA GLN A 24 12.57 20.32 -2.57
C GLN A 24 13.60 20.36 -1.44
N ILE A 25 13.09 20.36 -0.20
CA ILE A 25 13.94 20.25 0.99
C ILE A 25 13.88 18.82 1.50
N THR A 26 15.06 18.19 1.66
CA THR A 26 15.13 16.77 1.99
C THR A 26 16.47 16.38 2.62
N HIS A 27 16.52 15.19 3.23
CA HIS A 27 17.78 14.59 3.66
C HIS A 27 18.67 14.26 2.45
N ARG A 28 19.98 14.50 2.56
CA ARG A 28 20.98 14.26 1.49
C ARG A 28 20.92 12.82 0.98
N ASP A 29 20.98 11.83 1.87
CA ASP A 29 21.00 10.42 1.49
C ASP A 29 19.70 9.99 0.82
N HIS A 30 18.55 10.58 1.22
CA HIS A 30 17.27 10.36 0.54
C HIS A 30 17.31 10.87 -0.91
N ALA A 31 17.92 12.03 -1.13
CA ALA A 31 18.10 12.57 -2.49
C ALA A 31 19.08 11.71 -3.31
N GLU A 32 20.19 11.29 -2.73
CA GLU A 32 21.18 10.44 -3.39
C GLU A 32 20.61 9.06 -3.76
N HIS A 33 19.73 8.50 -2.94
CA HIS A 33 19.02 7.26 -3.25
C HIS A 33 18.25 7.34 -4.58
N SER A 34 17.74 8.52 -4.96
CA SER A 34 17.04 8.73 -6.23
C SER A 34 17.85 8.34 -7.45
N GLN A 35 19.18 8.39 -7.38
CA GLN A 35 20.06 8.01 -8.49
C GLN A 35 20.00 6.50 -8.78
N ARG A 36 19.66 5.66 -7.80
CA ARG A 36 19.47 4.21 -7.95
C ARG A 36 18.11 3.85 -8.54
N LEU A 37 17.20 4.82 -8.61
CA LEU A 37 15.82 4.67 -9.05
C LEU A 37 15.58 5.26 -10.45
N VAL A 38 16.65 5.63 -11.15
CA VAL A 38 16.60 6.22 -12.49
C VAL A 38 16.16 5.15 -13.48
N ARG A 39 15.34 5.57 -14.46
CA ARG A 39 14.91 4.68 -15.53
C ARG A 39 16.09 4.18 -16.35
N ASN A 40 16.22 2.86 -16.42
CA ASN A 40 17.23 2.18 -17.21
C ASN A 40 16.77 0.78 -17.63
N PHE A 41 17.08 0.40 -18.88
CA PHE A 41 16.78 -0.92 -19.42
C PHE A 41 18.03 -1.79 -19.36
N TYR A 42 18.16 -2.54 -18.27
CA TYR A 42 19.33 -3.40 -18.03
C TYR A 42 19.26 -4.65 -18.89
N GLN A 43 20.36 -4.96 -19.58
CA GLN A 43 20.61 -6.30 -20.12
C GLN A 43 21.32 -7.10 -19.01
N VAL A 44 20.59 -7.99 -18.35
CA VAL A 44 21.08 -8.80 -17.22
C VAL A 44 22.02 -9.91 -17.73
N ASN A 45 21.59 -10.60 -18.79
CA ASN A 45 22.41 -11.51 -19.59
C ASN A 45 21.89 -11.48 -21.05
N PRO A 46 22.43 -12.29 -22.00
CA PRO A 46 22.00 -12.26 -23.39
C PRO A 46 20.49 -12.47 -23.62
N ASP A 47 19.83 -13.20 -22.73
CA ASP A 47 18.43 -13.59 -22.85
C ASP A 47 17.51 -12.94 -21.80
N VAL A 48 18.02 -12.02 -20.98
CA VAL A 48 17.23 -11.41 -19.88
C VAL A 48 17.42 -9.90 -19.86
N TRP A 49 16.31 -9.18 -19.90
CA TRP A 49 16.26 -7.72 -19.74
C TRP A 49 15.35 -7.33 -18.57
N CYS A 50 15.71 -6.24 -17.90
CA CYS A 50 14.93 -5.68 -16.80
C CYS A 50 14.83 -4.16 -16.95
N LEU A 51 13.62 -3.65 -17.09
CA LEU A 51 13.33 -2.21 -17.10
C LEU A 51 13.06 -1.75 -15.66
N VAL A 52 13.95 -0.92 -15.15
CA VAL A 52 13.88 -0.30 -13.82
C VAL A 52 13.43 1.14 -13.98
N GLY A 53 12.67 1.68 -13.02
CA GLY A 53 12.32 3.11 -12.95
C GLY A 53 11.30 3.60 -14.00
N ASN A 54 10.65 2.69 -14.71
CA ASN A 54 9.53 3.00 -15.59
C ASN A 54 8.27 3.36 -14.75
N GLY A 55 8.01 2.60 -13.71
CA GLY A 55 7.02 2.83 -12.68
C GLY A 55 7.60 2.50 -11.31
N LEU A 56 6.77 2.04 -10.38
CA LEU A 56 7.23 1.59 -9.08
C LEU A 56 7.90 0.23 -9.17
N SER A 57 7.36 -0.68 -9.98
CA SER A 57 7.91 -2.02 -10.19
C SER A 57 8.78 -2.10 -11.44
N ASN A 58 9.63 -3.12 -11.46
CA ASN A 58 10.35 -3.53 -12.65
C ASN A 58 9.43 -4.28 -13.61
N GLN A 59 9.73 -4.20 -14.92
CA GLN A 59 9.19 -5.10 -15.94
C GLN A 59 10.37 -5.93 -16.46
N THR A 60 10.31 -7.25 -16.25
CA THR A 60 11.38 -8.17 -16.67
C THR A 60 10.95 -8.98 -17.88
N PHE A 61 11.85 -9.16 -18.83
CA PHE A 61 11.62 -9.89 -20.07
C PHE A 61 12.64 -11.00 -20.25
N ILE A 62 12.15 -12.21 -20.49
CA ILE A 62 12.96 -13.40 -20.72
C ILE A 62 12.80 -13.82 -22.18
N ASN A 63 13.91 -13.91 -22.92
CA ASN A 63 13.96 -14.45 -24.27
C ASN A 63 13.98 -15.99 -24.20
N ALA A 64 12.81 -16.58 -24.26
CA ALA A 64 12.63 -18.03 -24.18
C ALA A 64 12.59 -18.67 -25.59
N PRO A 65 12.73 -20.02 -25.73
CA PRO A 65 12.72 -20.69 -27.04
C PRO A 65 11.51 -20.33 -27.92
N ASP A 66 10.30 -20.27 -27.39
CA ASP A 66 9.07 -20.06 -28.18
C ASP A 66 8.64 -18.59 -28.27
N GLY A 67 9.30 -17.66 -27.58
CA GLY A 67 8.95 -16.24 -27.56
C GLY A 67 9.39 -15.55 -26.25
N ILE A 68 8.89 -14.34 -26.01
CA ILE A 68 9.22 -13.56 -24.82
C ILE A 68 8.25 -13.91 -23.68
N ILE A 69 8.78 -14.09 -22.48
CA ILE A 69 8.02 -14.12 -21.24
C ILE A 69 8.17 -12.75 -20.59
N ALA A 70 7.06 -12.06 -20.30
CA ALA A 70 7.04 -10.85 -19.49
C ALA A 70 6.75 -11.21 -18.03
N ILE A 71 7.53 -10.66 -17.09
CA ILE A 71 7.31 -10.85 -15.66
C ILE A 71 6.95 -9.50 -15.06
N ASP A 72 5.77 -9.44 -14.43
CA ASP A 72 5.05 -8.24 -13.99
C ASP A 72 4.78 -7.24 -15.13
N THR A 73 3.69 -6.52 -15.01
CA THR A 73 3.20 -5.62 -16.07
C THR A 73 2.95 -4.20 -15.56
N GLY A 74 3.44 -3.89 -14.36
CA GLY A 74 3.33 -2.57 -13.77
C GLY A 74 1.92 -2.21 -13.30
N GLU A 75 1.70 -0.92 -13.09
CA GLU A 75 0.50 -0.37 -12.45
C GLU A 75 -0.57 0.08 -13.45
N SER A 76 -0.23 0.14 -14.75
CA SER A 76 -1.16 0.56 -15.81
C SER A 76 -0.79 0.02 -17.19
N ASN A 77 -1.76 0.06 -18.12
CA ASN A 77 -1.52 -0.25 -19.52
C ASN A 77 -0.50 0.69 -20.16
N GLU A 78 -0.53 1.97 -19.80
CA GLU A 78 0.39 2.98 -20.32
C GLU A 78 1.82 2.67 -19.91
N GLU A 79 2.06 2.29 -18.67
CA GLU A 79 3.36 1.85 -18.17
C GLU A 79 3.88 0.63 -18.94
N MET A 80 3.03 -0.38 -19.12
CA MET A 80 3.42 -1.60 -19.85
C MET A 80 3.64 -1.33 -21.35
N ARG A 81 2.87 -0.45 -21.99
CA ARG A 81 3.13 -0.06 -23.39
C ARG A 81 4.50 0.57 -23.55
N THR A 82 4.92 1.39 -22.60
CA THR A 82 6.27 1.96 -22.59
C THR A 82 7.33 0.86 -22.42
N ALA A 83 7.12 -0.09 -21.52
CA ALA A 83 8.03 -1.22 -21.34
C ALA A 83 8.13 -2.10 -22.60
N ILE A 84 7.01 -2.33 -23.28
CA ILE A 84 6.99 -3.04 -24.58
C ILE A 84 7.77 -2.25 -25.64
N ALA A 85 7.59 -0.93 -25.73
CA ALA A 85 8.31 -0.10 -26.68
C ALA A 85 9.84 -0.19 -26.47
N GLU A 86 10.32 -0.18 -25.22
CA GLU A 86 11.74 -0.42 -24.89
C GLU A 86 12.19 -1.83 -25.29
N LEU A 87 11.38 -2.86 -25.00
CA LEU A 87 11.67 -4.23 -25.44
C LEU A 87 11.81 -4.31 -26.98
N ARG A 88 10.97 -3.60 -27.73
CA ARG A 88 11.00 -3.62 -29.20
C ARG A 88 12.28 -3.00 -29.80
N THR A 89 13.05 -2.23 -28.99
CA THR A 89 14.40 -1.81 -29.39
C THR A 89 15.42 -2.96 -29.36
N LYS A 90 15.11 -4.06 -28.65
CA LYS A 90 16.00 -5.23 -28.48
C LYS A 90 15.57 -6.42 -29.32
N THR A 91 14.28 -6.64 -29.47
CA THR A 91 13.75 -7.82 -30.18
C THR A 91 12.36 -7.58 -30.75
N SER A 92 12.09 -8.18 -31.92
CA SER A 92 10.76 -8.26 -32.51
C SER A 92 10.00 -9.54 -32.13
N ARG A 93 10.60 -10.43 -31.32
CA ARG A 93 9.96 -11.69 -30.92
C ARG A 93 8.69 -11.42 -30.11
N PRO A 94 7.61 -12.20 -30.34
CA PRO A 94 6.34 -11.98 -29.66
C PRO A 94 6.41 -12.27 -28.16
N ILE A 95 5.65 -11.49 -27.37
CA ILE A 95 5.37 -11.87 -25.98
C ILE A 95 4.30 -12.96 -26.01
N VAL A 96 4.64 -14.14 -25.48
CA VAL A 96 3.78 -15.33 -25.50
C VAL A 96 3.27 -15.75 -24.12
N ALA A 97 3.87 -15.21 -23.07
CA ALA A 97 3.45 -15.44 -21.70
C ALA A 97 3.68 -14.25 -20.80
N VAL A 98 2.84 -14.13 -19.75
CA VAL A 98 2.98 -13.19 -18.64
C VAL A 98 3.01 -14.00 -17.35
N LEU A 99 4.01 -13.75 -16.49
CA LEU A 99 4.11 -14.29 -15.14
C LEU A 99 3.95 -13.17 -14.12
N TYR A 100 3.12 -13.36 -13.10
CA TYR A 100 2.96 -12.42 -12.01
C TYR A 100 3.78 -12.85 -10.80
N THR A 101 4.62 -11.98 -10.26
CA THR A 101 5.31 -12.24 -8.99
C THR A 101 4.36 -12.16 -7.81
N HIS A 102 3.41 -11.21 -7.84
CA HIS A 102 2.37 -10.99 -6.84
C HIS A 102 1.29 -10.01 -7.39
N PHE A 103 0.26 -9.68 -6.59
CA PHE A 103 -0.92 -8.97 -7.08
C PHE A 103 -0.75 -7.46 -7.34
N HIS A 104 0.34 -6.81 -6.88
CA HIS A 104 0.47 -5.36 -6.98
C HIS A 104 0.70 -4.87 -8.43
N TYR A 105 1.52 -5.56 -9.23
CA TYR A 105 2.02 -5.07 -10.52
C TYR A 105 1.51 -5.88 -11.72
N VAL A 106 0.21 -6.00 -11.80
CA VAL A 106 -0.49 -6.84 -12.79
C VAL A 106 -1.45 -6.02 -13.68
N SER A 107 -1.45 -4.68 -13.52
CA SER A 107 -2.47 -3.82 -14.13
C SER A 107 -2.19 -3.44 -15.58
N GLY A 108 -1.02 -3.78 -16.13
CA GLY A 108 -0.67 -3.49 -17.53
C GLY A 108 -0.86 -4.67 -18.49
N THR A 109 -1.41 -5.79 -18.05
CA THR A 109 -1.45 -7.03 -18.85
C THR A 109 -2.27 -6.88 -20.13
N GLN A 110 -3.33 -6.08 -20.13
CA GLN A 110 -4.11 -5.83 -21.35
C GLN A 110 -3.25 -5.23 -22.47
N ALA A 111 -2.25 -4.40 -22.14
CA ALA A 111 -1.34 -3.85 -23.14
C ALA A 111 -0.52 -4.91 -23.88
N VAL A 112 -0.22 -6.05 -23.22
CA VAL A 112 0.43 -7.20 -23.87
C VAL A 112 -0.52 -7.87 -24.85
N LEU A 113 -1.80 -8.02 -24.49
CA LEU A 113 -2.81 -8.61 -25.38
C LEU A 113 -3.14 -7.68 -26.56
N ASP A 114 -3.12 -6.38 -26.34
CA ASP A 114 -3.41 -5.37 -27.38
C ASP A 114 -2.33 -5.33 -28.47
N GLU A 115 -1.11 -5.81 -28.18
CA GLU A 115 -0.03 -5.86 -29.17
C GLU A 115 -0.35 -6.79 -30.35
N ASP A 116 -1.03 -7.89 -30.08
CA ASP A 116 -1.58 -8.81 -31.08
C ASP A 116 -2.80 -9.56 -30.50
N PRO A 117 -4.01 -9.07 -30.73
CA PRO A 117 -5.23 -9.67 -30.18
C PRO A 117 -5.51 -11.12 -30.64
N SER A 118 -4.87 -11.58 -31.72
CA SER A 118 -5.03 -12.95 -32.23
C SER A 118 -4.17 -13.97 -31.47
N ARG A 119 -3.19 -13.51 -30.68
CA ARG A 119 -2.23 -14.36 -29.97
C ARG A 119 -2.81 -14.87 -28.66
N ASP A 120 -2.68 -16.18 -28.43
CA ASP A 120 -3.01 -16.79 -27.15
C ASP A 120 -1.86 -16.64 -26.14
N VAL A 121 -1.83 -15.50 -25.43
CA VAL A 121 -0.83 -15.22 -24.38
C VAL A 121 -1.21 -15.97 -23.11
N LYS A 122 -0.29 -16.80 -22.61
CA LYS A 122 -0.49 -17.58 -21.37
C LYS A 122 -0.21 -16.71 -20.15
N ILE A 123 -1.18 -16.55 -19.26
CA ILE A 123 -1.04 -15.76 -18.03
C ILE A 123 -0.99 -16.68 -16.83
N TRP A 124 0.08 -16.56 -16.06
CA TRP A 124 0.39 -17.38 -14.89
C TRP A 124 0.49 -16.54 -13.63
N GLY A 125 0.09 -17.08 -12.49
CA GLY A 125 0.25 -16.43 -11.19
C GLY A 125 -0.31 -17.28 -10.05
N HIS A 126 -0.07 -16.83 -8.84
CA HIS A 126 -0.62 -17.46 -7.65
C HIS A 126 -2.15 -17.37 -7.64
N GLU A 127 -2.86 -18.40 -7.18
CA GLU A 127 -4.34 -18.45 -7.17
C GLU A 127 -5.00 -17.29 -6.39
N LYS A 128 -4.30 -16.74 -5.38
CA LYS A 128 -4.79 -15.66 -4.53
C LYS A 128 -4.77 -14.27 -5.18
N ILE A 129 -4.08 -14.07 -6.31
CA ILE A 129 -3.89 -12.74 -6.93
C ILE A 129 -5.22 -12.00 -7.13
N ALA A 130 -6.22 -12.67 -7.70
CA ALA A 130 -7.52 -12.04 -7.95
C ALA A 130 -8.24 -11.66 -6.64
N TYR A 131 -8.14 -12.49 -5.62
CA TYR A 131 -8.71 -12.23 -4.29
C TYR A 131 -8.02 -11.03 -3.61
N ASN A 132 -6.69 -11.01 -3.59
CA ASN A 132 -5.91 -9.94 -2.95
C ASN A 132 -6.18 -8.57 -3.58
N ARG A 133 -6.31 -8.51 -4.91
CA ARG A 133 -6.72 -7.27 -5.61
C ARG A 133 -8.09 -6.76 -5.19
N ILE A 134 -9.04 -7.66 -5.00
CA ILE A 134 -10.40 -7.30 -4.57
C ILE A 134 -10.39 -6.81 -3.13
N ARG A 135 -9.70 -7.52 -2.23
CA ARG A 135 -9.65 -7.22 -0.80
C ARG A 135 -9.15 -5.80 -0.52
N ALA A 136 -8.05 -5.40 -1.12
CA ALA A 136 -7.45 -4.08 -0.94
C ALA A 136 -8.35 -2.91 -1.40
N THR A 137 -9.31 -3.18 -2.30
CA THR A 137 -10.19 -2.16 -2.90
C THR A 137 -11.65 -2.30 -2.49
N SER A 138 -11.98 -3.07 -1.45
CA SER A 138 -13.35 -3.32 -0.99
C SER A 138 -13.63 -2.68 0.38
N GLU A 139 -13.69 -3.46 1.43
CA GLU A 139 -14.17 -3.04 2.75
C GLU A 139 -13.36 -1.91 3.36
N ILE A 140 -12.05 -1.95 3.23
CA ILE A 140 -11.10 -0.99 3.80
C ILE A 140 -10.65 0.10 2.80
N ALA A 141 -11.26 0.15 1.62
CA ALA A 141 -10.82 1.00 0.52
C ALA A 141 -10.57 2.48 0.89
N PRO A 142 -11.39 3.17 1.69
CA PRO A 142 -11.12 4.56 2.06
C PRO A 142 -9.85 4.73 2.89
N ALA A 143 -9.66 3.89 3.90
CA ALA A 143 -8.47 3.94 4.75
C ALA A 143 -7.21 3.55 3.98
N TYR A 144 -7.30 2.47 3.19
CA TYR A 144 -6.20 2.00 2.35
C TYR A 144 -5.82 3.04 1.28
N GLY A 145 -6.81 3.62 0.59
CA GLY A 145 -6.59 4.67 -0.41
C GLY A 145 -5.96 5.92 0.17
N ARG A 146 -6.38 6.35 1.38
CA ARG A 146 -5.74 7.46 2.10
C ARG A 146 -4.28 7.14 2.41
N GLY A 147 -4.02 5.95 2.96
CA GLY A 147 -2.66 5.51 3.27
C GLY A 147 -1.75 5.47 2.04
N LEU A 148 -2.24 4.97 0.89
CA LEU A 148 -1.50 4.99 -0.38
C LEU A 148 -1.15 6.42 -0.80
N VAL A 149 -2.12 7.34 -0.74
CA VAL A 149 -1.92 8.74 -1.15
C VAL A 149 -0.86 9.42 -0.29
N GLU A 150 -0.89 9.18 1.02
CA GLU A 150 0.05 9.75 1.99
C GLU A 150 1.45 9.13 1.85
N GLN A 151 1.56 7.80 1.84
CA GLN A 151 2.85 7.10 1.78
C GLN A 151 3.60 7.35 0.46
N PHE A 152 2.88 7.35 -0.66
CA PHE A 152 3.46 7.46 -1.99
C PHE A 152 3.46 8.88 -2.58
N ALA A 153 3.28 9.90 -1.75
CA ALA A 153 3.39 11.30 -2.15
C ALA A 153 2.48 11.72 -3.32
N ILE A 154 1.34 11.02 -3.55
CA ILE A 154 0.49 11.25 -4.74
C ILE A 154 -0.02 12.69 -4.80
N THR A 155 -0.19 13.35 -3.66
CA THR A 155 -0.71 14.72 -3.55
C THR A 155 0.35 15.76 -3.30
N LEU A 156 1.62 15.37 -3.23
CA LEU A 156 2.70 16.34 -3.09
C LEU A 156 2.98 17.03 -4.44
N PRO A 157 3.38 18.29 -4.42
CA PRO A 157 3.80 18.97 -5.63
C PRO A 157 5.09 18.35 -6.21
N GLN A 158 5.37 18.59 -7.48
CA GLN A 158 6.62 18.16 -8.11
C GLN A 158 7.81 18.97 -7.62
N ASP A 159 7.60 20.26 -7.37
CA ASP A 159 8.61 21.26 -7.04
C ASP A 159 8.33 21.93 -5.70
N GLY A 160 9.29 22.70 -5.20
CA GLY A 160 9.19 23.47 -3.97
C GLY A 160 9.46 22.67 -2.69
N PRO A 161 9.37 23.30 -1.50
CA PRO A 161 9.87 22.74 -0.24
C PRO A 161 9.26 21.38 0.13
N ASP A 162 7.96 21.20 -0.12
CA ASP A 162 7.21 19.98 0.14
C ASP A 162 7.20 19.00 -1.06
N GLY A 163 7.97 19.29 -2.11
CA GLY A 163 7.95 18.52 -3.37
C GLY A 163 8.41 17.09 -3.22
N ILE A 164 7.89 16.22 -4.11
CA ILE A 164 8.30 14.81 -4.20
C ILE A 164 9.76 14.69 -4.59
N VAL A 165 10.48 13.73 -4.00
CA VAL A 165 11.85 13.36 -4.37
C VAL A 165 11.88 11.94 -4.91
N ASN A 166 11.44 10.98 -4.12
CA ASN A 166 11.21 9.59 -4.50
C ASN A 166 10.25 8.92 -3.52
N VAL A 167 9.87 7.68 -3.81
CA VAL A 167 9.01 6.86 -2.96
C VAL A 167 9.73 5.63 -2.41
N GLY A 168 11.06 5.64 -2.39
CA GLY A 168 11.94 4.63 -1.80
C GLY A 168 12.19 3.42 -2.70
N LEU A 169 11.15 2.82 -3.28
CA LEU A 169 11.24 1.67 -4.19
C LEU A 169 11.32 2.08 -5.66
N GLY A 170 10.89 3.28 -5.97
CA GLY A 170 10.89 3.90 -7.28
C GLY A 170 10.88 5.42 -7.15
N ARG A 171 10.96 6.10 -8.27
CA ARG A 171 10.89 7.56 -8.29
C ARG A 171 9.46 8.05 -8.04
N PHE A 172 8.47 7.31 -8.57
CA PHE A 172 7.05 7.59 -8.43
C PHE A 172 6.28 6.30 -8.12
N TYR A 173 5.18 6.39 -7.41
CA TYR A 173 4.19 5.31 -7.33
C TYR A 173 3.44 5.19 -8.67
N ARG A 174 2.91 6.31 -9.17
CA ARG A 174 2.31 6.41 -10.51
C ARG A 174 3.08 7.47 -11.28
N ASN A 175 3.91 7.01 -12.22
CA ASN A 175 4.70 7.92 -13.02
C ASN A 175 3.78 8.85 -13.84
N PRO A 176 3.92 10.18 -13.72
CA PRO A 176 3.11 11.15 -14.48
C PRO A 176 3.16 10.97 -16.00
N GLU A 177 4.26 10.42 -16.55
CA GLU A 177 4.40 10.10 -17.96
C GLU A 177 3.35 9.09 -18.46
N HIS A 178 2.80 8.27 -17.56
CA HIS A 178 1.82 7.23 -17.85
C HIS A 178 0.39 7.66 -17.53
N THR A 179 0.06 8.95 -17.68
CA THR A 179 -1.32 9.44 -17.62
C THR A 179 -2.11 8.78 -18.77
N THR A 180 -3.20 8.14 -18.60
CA THR A 180 -4.32 8.15 -17.68
C THR A 180 -4.33 7.02 -16.65
N GLN A 181 -3.31 6.16 -16.56
CA GLN A 181 -3.21 5.08 -15.58
C GLN A 181 -4.37 4.07 -15.68
N THR A 182 -4.61 3.54 -16.91
CA THR A 182 -5.72 2.61 -17.12
C THR A 182 -5.40 1.21 -16.59
N ASN A 183 -6.35 0.64 -15.84
CA ASN A 183 -6.22 -0.71 -15.29
C ASN A 183 -6.59 -1.76 -16.35
N GLY A 184 -5.63 -2.59 -16.72
CA GLY A 184 -5.76 -3.70 -17.67
C GLY A 184 -5.43 -5.05 -17.03
N PHE A 185 -5.78 -5.25 -15.77
CA PHE A 185 -5.59 -6.54 -15.11
C PHE A 185 -6.35 -7.67 -15.81
N ILE A 186 -5.66 -8.76 -16.06
CA ILE A 186 -6.23 -10.01 -16.56
C ILE A 186 -6.00 -11.10 -15.50
N LYS A 187 -7.08 -11.73 -15.06
CA LYS A 187 -7.01 -12.84 -14.11
C LYS A 187 -6.18 -13.99 -14.71
N PRO A 188 -5.18 -14.53 -14.00
CA PRO A 188 -4.42 -15.67 -14.48
C PRO A 188 -5.35 -16.88 -14.66
N LYS A 189 -5.25 -17.54 -15.82
CA LYS A 189 -5.94 -18.80 -16.10
C LYS A 189 -5.10 -20.01 -15.66
N ASN A 190 -3.77 -19.85 -15.65
CA ASN A 190 -2.84 -20.85 -15.18
C ASN A 190 -2.38 -20.45 -13.77
N THR A 191 -2.70 -21.26 -12.77
CA THR A 191 -2.45 -20.91 -11.38
C THR A 191 -1.68 -22.01 -10.65
N PHE A 192 -1.01 -21.60 -9.58
CA PHE A 192 -0.34 -22.46 -8.61
C PHE A 192 -0.57 -21.90 -7.19
N ASN A 193 -0.42 -22.76 -6.17
CA ASN A 193 -0.54 -22.39 -4.75
C ASN A 193 0.54 -23.01 -3.87
N SER A 194 1.44 -23.79 -4.46
CA SER A 194 2.52 -24.51 -3.80
C SER A 194 3.73 -24.59 -4.71
N GLN A 195 4.84 -25.04 -4.18
CA GLN A 195 6.06 -25.27 -4.95
C GLN A 195 5.80 -26.25 -6.10
N CYS A 196 6.19 -25.84 -7.30
CA CYS A 196 6.01 -26.63 -8.52
C CYS A 196 7.01 -26.22 -9.60
N THR A 197 7.09 -27.04 -10.65
CA THR A 197 7.79 -26.69 -11.90
C THR A 197 6.76 -26.49 -13.00
N ILE A 198 6.80 -25.34 -13.66
CA ILE A 198 5.94 -25.01 -14.80
C ILE A 198 6.73 -25.02 -16.11
N LYS A 199 6.07 -25.33 -17.22
CA LYS A 199 6.65 -25.24 -18.56
C LYS A 199 6.02 -24.06 -19.30
N VAL A 200 6.83 -23.05 -19.65
CA VAL A 200 6.37 -21.81 -20.28
C VAL A 200 7.34 -21.44 -21.41
N ALA A 201 6.82 -21.23 -22.60
CA ALA A 201 7.59 -20.80 -23.78
C ALA A 201 8.85 -21.62 -24.05
N GLY A 202 8.80 -22.94 -23.80
CA GLY A 202 9.93 -23.87 -23.97
C GLY A 202 10.91 -23.92 -22.78
N LEU A 203 10.73 -23.11 -21.73
CA LEU A 203 11.54 -23.17 -20.51
C LEU A 203 10.83 -23.98 -19.41
N SER A 204 11.64 -24.64 -18.59
CA SER A 204 11.23 -25.25 -17.32
C SER A 204 11.58 -24.26 -16.19
N ILE A 205 10.59 -23.81 -15.43
CA ILE A 205 10.71 -22.77 -14.42
C ILE A 205 10.24 -23.32 -13.08
N ASP A 206 11.11 -23.31 -12.09
CA ASP A 206 10.71 -23.68 -10.74
C ASP A 206 10.05 -22.47 -10.05
N VAL A 207 8.90 -22.72 -9.45
CA VAL A 207 8.10 -21.72 -8.73
C VAL A 207 8.05 -22.08 -7.27
N THR A 208 8.45 -21.16 -6.40
CA THR A 208 8.38 -21.35 -4.95
C THR A 208 7.58 -20.23 -4.33
N PRO A 209 6.48 -20.50 -3.58
CA PRO A 209 5.81 -19.49 -2.78
C PRO A 209 6.79 -18.80 -1.83
N ALA A 210 6.78 -17.49 -1.83
CA ALA A 210 7.70 -16.65 -1.09
C ALA A 210 6.99 -15.41 -0.55
N PRO A 211 6.03 -15.58 0.40
CA PRO A 211 5.28 -14.47 0.98
C PRO A 211 6.20 -13.36 1.48
N SER A 212 5.91 -12.14 1.06
CA SER A 212 6.68 -10.93 1.36
C SER A 212 5.75 -9.80 1.81
N ASP A 213 5.54 -8.77 1.00
CA ASP A 213 4.51 -7.75 1.22
C ASP A 213 3.11 -8.21 0.79
N ALA A 214 3.03 -9.36 0.15
CA ALA A 214 1.81 -10.05 -0.23
C ALA A 214 1.97 -11.56 -0.02
N ASP A 215 0.92 -12.22 0.43
CA ASP A 215 0.92 -13.66 0.70
C ASP A 215 0.85 -14.53 -0.56
N ASP A 216 0.67 -13.89 -1.73
CA ASP A 216 0.70 -14.50 -3.06
C ASP A 216 2.04 -14.29 -3.79
N SER A 217 3.05 -13.74 -3.11
CA SER A 217 4.37 -13.53 -3.69
C SER A 217 5.09 -14.86 -3.94
N VAL A 218 5.84 -14.92 -5.05
CA VAL A 218 6.60 -16.09 -5.45
C VAL A 218 8.01 -15.75 -5.92
N THR A 219 8.89 -16.74 -5.86
CA THR A 219 10.20 -16.75 -6.54
C THR A 219 10.10 -17.64 -7.77
N TYR A 220 10.49 -17.11 -8.93
CA TYR A 220 10.70 -17.85 -10.17
C TYR A 220 12.18 -18.13 -10.35
N TRP A 221 12.55 -19.41 -10.50
CA TRP A 221 13.91 -19.83 -10.77
C TRP A 221 14.05 -20.36 -12.20
N PHE A 222 14.78 -19.61 -13.02
CA PHE A 222 15.16 -19.96 -14.40
C PHE A 222 16.53 -20.61 -14.39
N LYS A 223 16.58 -21.89 -14.01
CA LYS A 223 17.83 -22.64 -13.79
C LYS A 223 18.76 -22.62 -15.00
N SER A 224 18.23 -22.77 -16.22
CA SER A 224 19.02 -22.73 -17.46
C SER A 224 19.65 -21.38 -17.76
N LEU A 225 19.16 -20.30 -17.15
CA LEU A 225 19.65 -18.93 -17.31
C LEU A 225 20.42 -18.44 -16.08
N GLY A 226 20.53 -19.25 -15.02
CA GLY A 226 21.12 -18.83 -13.75
C GLY A 226 20.41 -17.63 -13.10
N CYS A 227 19.12 -17.41 -13.40
CA CYS A 227 18.39 -16.21 -13.03
C CYS A 227 17.23 -16.51 -12.08
N ALA A 228 17.18 -15.80 -10.94
CA ALA A 228 16.05 -15.81 -10.02
C ALA A 228 15.30 -14.46 -10.07
N VAL A 229 13.98 -14.51 -10.22
CA VAL A 229 13.09 -13.34 -10.16
C VAL A 229 12.21 -13.47 -8.91
N ASN A 230 12.16 -12.42 -8.09
CA ASN A 230 11.53 -12.48 -6.76
C ASN A 230 10.93 -11.15 -6.31
N ASN A 231 10.12 -11.19 -5.25
CA ASN A 231 9.62 -10.02 -4.54
C ASN A 231 10.06 -10.00 -3.06
N LEU A 232 11.15 -10.66 -2.71
CA LEU A 232 11.69 -10.72 -1.34
C LEU A 232 12.79 -9.70 -1.11
N VAL A 233 13.72 -9.57 -2.08
CA VAL A 233 14.86 -8.66 -1.97
C VAL A 233 14.51 -7.34 -2.64
N TRP A 234 14.43 -6.29 -1.83
CA TRP A 234 14.11 -4.93 -2.25
C TRP A 234 15.38 -4.06 -2.28
N PRO A 235 15.38 -2.93 -3.01
CA PRO A 235 16.55 -2.03 -3.08
C PRO A 235 16.78 -1.21 -1.80
N VAL A 236 16.11 -1.54 -0.72
CA VAL A 236 16.10 -0.87 0.59
C VAL A 236 15.81 -1.88 1.69
N LEU A 237 16.02 -1.54 2.95
CA LEU A 237 15.55 -2.36 4.09
C LEU A 237 14.07 -2.71 3.91
N PHE A 238 13.74 -4.00 4.04
CA PHE A 238 12.38 -4.47 3.83
C PHE A 238 11.38 -3.80 4.78
N ASN A 239 10.25 -3.41 4.23
CA ASN A 239 9.21 -2.69 4.97
C ASN A 239 8.27 -3.64 5.72
N ILE A 240 8.70 -4.11 6.90
CA ILE A 240 7.87 -4.97 7.78
C ILE A 240 6.61 -4.21 8.22
N PHE A 241 6.74 -2.92 8.55
CA PHE A 241 5.62 -2.03 8.83
C PHE A 241 5.32 -1.14 7.64
N ALA A 242 4.11 -1.19 7.10
CA ALA A 242 3.63 -0.28 6.07
C ALA A 242 2.75 0.82 6.69
N ILE A 243 3.19 2.08 6.64
CA ILE A 243 2.46 3.22 7.23
C ILE A 243 1.09 3.44 6.56
N ARG A 244 0.92 3.00 5.32
CA ARG A 244 -0.36 3.04 4.61
C ARG A 244 -1.43 2.10 5.18
N GLY A 245 -1.01 1.13 6.00
CA GLY A 245 -1.82 -0.01 6.44
C GLY A 245 -1.69 -1.19 5.47
N GLU A 246 -1.30 -2.33 5.99
CA GLU A 246 -1.22 -3.63 5.30
C GLU A 246 -1.40 -4.75 6.32
N GLU A 247 -1.60 -5.97 5.81
CA GLU A 247 -1.53 -7.15 6.66
C GLU A 247 -0.14 -7.33 7.28
N TYR A 248 -0.10 -8.02 8.41
CA TYR A 248 1.16 -8.29 9.09
C TYR A 248 2.07 -9.14 8.19
N ARG A 249 3.28 -8.66 8.02
CA ARG A 249 4.36 -9.32 7.28
C ARG A 249 5.25 -10.03 8.28
N ASP A 250 5.10 -11.35 8.36
CA ASP A 250 5.86 -12.15 9.35
C ASP A 250 7.32 -12.32 8.89
N PRO A 251 8.30 -11.75 9.62
CA PRO A 251 9.71 -11.88 9.26
C PRO A 251 10.21 -13.32 9.16
N ARG A 252 9.63 -14.25 9.93
CA ARG A 252 10.04 -15.67 9.91
C ARG A 252 9.74 -16.33 8.57
N ILE A 253 8.57 -16.01 7.99
CA ILE A 253 8.18 -16.51 6.67
C ILE A 253 9.11 -15.92 5.61
N MET A 254 9.40 -14.63 5.71
CA MET A 254 10.31 -13.95 4.78
C MET A 254 11.73 -14.52 4.85
N LEU A 255 12.26 -14.76 6.05
CA LEU A 255 13.59 -15.37 6.24
C LEU A 255 13.66 -16.74 5.56
N THR A 256 12.63 -17.59 5.70
CA THR A 256 12.55 -18.88 5.00
C THR A 256 12.61 -18.70 3.47
N GLY A 257 11.90 -17.71 2.93
CA GLY A 257 11.93 -17.43 1.49
C GLY A 257 13.29 -16.91 1.02
N ILE A 258 13.97 -16.05 1.81
CA ILE A 258 15.30 -15.54 1.48
C ILE A 258 16.35 -16.64 1.60
N ASP A 259 16.28 -17.52 2.61
CA ASP A 259 17.16 -18.67 2.76
C ASP A 259 17.02 -19.62 1.56
N HIS A 260 15.80 -19.87 1.08
CA HIS A 260 15.58 -20.61 -0.16
C HIS A 260 16.24 -19.89 -1.35
N LEU A 261 16.04 -18.58 -1.50
CA LEU A 261 16.62 -17.79 -2.58
C LEU A 261 18.16 -17.89 -2.61
N LEU A 262 18.83 -17.78 -1.44
CA LEU A 262 20.27 -17.97 -1.30
C LEU A 262 20.71 -19.39 -1.70
N SER A 263 19.92 -20.41 -1.40
CA SER A 263 20.23 -21.81 -1.76
C SER A 263 20.25 -22.08 -3.26
N LEU A 264 19.63 -21.22 -4.08
CA LEU A 264 19.61 -21.35 -5.54
C LEU A 264 21.00 -21.08 -6.17
N ASN A 265 21.88 -20.37 -5.46
CA ASN A 265 23.20 -19.94 -5.96
C ASN A 265 23.09 -19.26 -7.33
N ALA A 266 22.16 -18.32 -7.45
CA ALA A 266 21.85 -17.64 -8.71
C ALA A 266 23.02 -16.75 -9.18
N GLU A 267 23.27 -16.73 -10.48
CA GLU A 267 24.21 -15.78 -11.12
C GLU A 267 23.58 -14.39 -11.29
N HIS A 268 22.26 -14.34 -11.40
CA HIS A 268 21.50 -13.11 -11.57
C HIS A 268 20.28 -13.12 -10.67
N LEU A 269 20.11 -12.02 -9.92
CA LEU A 269 18.97 -11.80 -9.06
C LEU A 269 18.22 -10.56 -9.52
N ILE A 270 16.94 -10.71 -9.83
CA ILE A 270 16.04 -9.63 -10.25
C ILE A 270 14.92 -9.50 -9.22
N GLY A 271 14.82 -8.34 -8.60
CA GLY A 271 13.70 -7.99 -7.73
C GLY A 271 12.51 -7.43 -8.50
N ALA A 272 11.32 -7.47 -7.91
CA ALA A 272 10.19 -6.68 -8.39
C ALA A 272 10.49 -5.17 -8.36
N HIS A 273 11.51 -4.76 -7.63
CA HIS A 273 11.98 -3.38 -7.49
C HIS A 273 13.51 -3.29 -7.56
N GLY A 274 13.99 -2.15 -8.02
CA GLY A 274 15.42 -1.81 -7.99
C GLY A 274 16.26 -2.49 -9.06
N MET A 275 17.57 -2.22 -9.03
CA MET A 275 18.50 -2.72 -10.00
C MET A 275 18.74 -4.22 -9.85
N PRO A 276 18.89 -4.98 -10.94
CA PRO A 276 19.36 -6.37 -10.89
C PRO A 276 20.74 -6.48 -10.24
N ILE A 277 20.98 -7.58 -9.55
CA ILE A 277 22.29 -7.92 -8.97
C ILE A 277 22.86 -9.11 -9.77
N SER A 278 24.11 -9.01 -10.22
CA SER A 278 24.79 -10.06 -10.97
C SER A 278 26.09 -10.48 -10.30
N GLY A 279 26.39 -11.78 -10.39
CA GLY A 279 27.49 -12.45 -9.73
C GLY A 279 27.06 -13.19 -8.47
N ALA A 280 27.22 -14.52 -8.47
CA ALA A 280 26.78 -15.38 -7.36
C ALA A 280 27.40 -14.96 -6.00
N ALA A 281 28.69 -14.57 -6.00
CA ALA A 281 29.37 -14.11 -4.78
C ALA A 281 28.81 -12.77 -4.27
N GLU A 282 28.51 -11.84 -5.17
CA GLU A 282 27.92 -10.54 -4.82
C GLU A 282 26.49 -10.71 -4.28
N ILE A 283 25.68 -11.55 -4.92
CA ILE A 283 24.33 -11.90 -4.47
C ILE A 283 24.42 -12.53 -3.07
N MET A 284 25.27 -13.54 -2.89
CA MET A 284 25.46 -14.21 -1.60
C MET A 284 25.83 -13.22 -0.49
N ASN A 285 26.81 -12.34 -0.75
CA ASN A 285 27.25 -11.35 0.24
C ASN A 285 26.15 -10.37 0.62
N ARG A 286 25.50 -9.73 -0.36
CA ARG A 286 24.52 -8.66 -0.12
C ARG A 286 23.21 -9.19 0.42
N VAL A 287 22.71 -10.31 -0.14
CA VAL A 287 21.44 -10.90 0.29
C VAL A 287 21.57 -11.55 1.67
N THR A 288 22.75 -12.08 2.05
CA THR A 288 23.01 -12.52 3.42
C THR A 288 22.93 -11.36 4.41
N LYS A 289 23.59 -10.22 4.13
CA LYS A 289 23.44 -9.01 4.99
C LYS A 289 21.99 -8.55 5.07
N TYR A 290 21.27 -8.55 3.95
CA TYR A 290 19.85 -8.19 3.91
C TYR A 290 19.00 -9.12 4.78
N ARG A 291 19.18 -10.42 4.63
CA ARG A 291 18.54 -11.47 5.42
C ARG A 291 18.81 -11.26 6.93
N ASP A 292 20.07 -11.02 7.28
CA ASP A 292 20.52 -10.86 8.66
C ASP A 292 19.99 -9.56 9.29
N SER A 293 19.79 -8.50 8.52
CA SER A 293 19.15 -7.27 9.03
C SER A 293 17.71 -7.50 9.48
N ILE A 294 16.95 -8.32 8.74
CA ILE A 294 15.57 -8.71 9.08
C ILE A 294 15.58 -9.59 10.33
N GLN A 295 16.48 -10.57 10.39
CA GLN A 295 16.62 -11.43 11.57
C GLN A 295 17.04 -10.62 12.80
N PHE A 296 17.96 -9.67 12.65
CA PHE A 296 18.36 -8.79 13.75
C PHE A 296 17.16 -8.06 14.36
N LEU A 297 16.31 -7.46 13.53
CA LEU A 297 15.10 -6.77 14.00
C LEU A 297 14.15 -7.72 14.73
N TRP A 298 13.98 -8.93 14.21
CA TRP A 298 13.17 -9.96 14.85
C TRP A 298 13.74 -10.37 16.21
N ASP A 299 15.00 -10.82 16.23
CA ASP A 299 15.65 -11.39 17.42
C ASP A 299 15.75 -10.35 18.55
N GLN A 300 16.12 -9.10 18.24
CA GLN A 300 16.21 -8.05 19.24
C GLN A 300 14.83 -7.64 19.76
N THR A 301 13.81 -7.64 18.92
CA THR A 301 12.42 -7.38 19.35
C THR A 301 11.97 -8.46 20.34
N VAL A 302 12.14 -9.74 20.01
CA VAL A 302 11.78 -10.85 20.90
C VAL A 302 12.57 -10.77 22.21
N ARG A 303 13.89 -10.54 22.14
CA ARG A 303 14.77 -10.48 23.30
C ARG A 303 14.37 -9.39 24.29
N LEU A 304 14.05 -8.19 23.81
CA LEU A 304 13.67 -7.08 24.69
C LEU A 304 12.20 -7.14 25.12
N THR A 305 11.32 -7.65 24.29
CA THR A 305 9.92 -7.94 24.67
C THR A 305 9.88 -8.91 25.86
N ASN A 306 10.71 -9.98 25.84
CA ASN A 306 10.83 -10.91 26.96
C ASN A 306 11.40 -10.28 28.25
N ARG A 307 11.99 -9.09 28.16
CA ARG A 307 12.46 -8.28 29.29
C ARG A 307 11.45 -7.23 29.75
N GLY A 308 10.24 -7.22 29.16
CA GLY A 308 9.16 -6.32 29.56
C GLY A 308 9.15 -4.96 28.85
N TYR A 309 9.93 -4.78 27.77
CA TYR A 309 9.91 -3.52 27.02
C TYR A 309 8.56 -3.34 26.30
N THR A 310 8.00 -2.16 26.45
CA THR A 310 6.80 -1.72 25.72
C THR A 310 7.11 -1.48 24.24
N SER A 311 6.07 -1.32 23.44
CA SER A 311 6.19 -1.02 21.99
C SER A 311 7.01 0.26 21.74
N VAL A 312 6.83 1.29 22.55
CA VAL A 312 7.56 2.56 22.43
C VAL A 312 9.04 2.37 22.82
N GLU A 313 9.30 1.70 23.94
CA GLU A 313 10.67 1.45 24.41
C GLU A 313 11.49 0.61 23.44
N LEU A 314 10.88 -0.38 22.77
CA LEU A 314 11.54 -1.15 21.71
C LEU A 314 12.03 -0.25 20.58
N GLY A 315 11.20 0.69 20.13
CA GLY A 315 11.57 1.65 19.07
C GLY A 315 12.77 2.53 19.45
N HIS A 316 12.95 2.81 20.74
CA HIS A 316 14.11 3.55 21.24
C HIS A 316 15.33 2.68 21.52
N ALA A 317 15.14 1.41 21.87
CA ALA A 317 16.21 0.51 22.29
C ALA A 317 16.88 -0.23 21.13
N ILE A 318 16.14 -0.49 20.03
CA ILE A 318 16.64 -1.27 18.90
C ILE A 318 17.01 -0.34 17.75
N GLN A 319 18.27 -0.41 17.35
CA GLN A 319 18.83 0.29 16.20
C GLN A 319 19.68 -0.69 15.41
N LEU A 320 19.59 -0.65 14.08
CA LEU A 320 20.48 -1.43 13.23
C LEU A 320 21.95 -1.00 13.46
N PRO A 321 22.90 -1.94 13.57
CA PRO A 321 24.32 -1.63 13.55
C PRO A 321 24.75 -0.84 12.31
N ASP A 322 25.71 0.07 12.47
CA ASP A 322 26.14 1.02 11.42
C ASP A 322 26.58 0.34 10.11
N PHE A 323 27.14 -0.87 10.20
CA PHE A 323 27.60 -1.58 9.00
C PHE A 323 26.46 -1.99 8.05
N TYR A 324 25.22 -2.01 8.51
CA TYR A 324 24.07 -2.19 7.61
C TYR A 324 23.78 -0.97 6.73
N ASP A 325 24.26 0.21 7.11
CA ASP A 325 24.12 1.44 6.32
C ASP A 325 25.09 1.50 5.13
N GLU A 326 26.04 0.58 5.05
CA GLU A 326 27.02 0.50 3.95
C GLU A 326 26.41 -0.04 2.63
N ASP A 327 25.25 -0.71 2.71
CA ASP A 327 24.53 -1.23 1.55
C ASP A 327 23.11 -0.66 1.49
N ASN A 328 22.68 -0.22 0.31
CA ASN A 328 21.32 0.28 0.13
C ASN A 328 20.24 -0.75 0.43
N LEU A 329 20.50 -2.05 0.23
CA LEU A 329 19.53 -3.11 0.53
C LEU A 329 19.16 -3.15 2.02
N THR A 330 20.05 -2.72 2.90
CA THR A 330 19.84 -2.72 4.33
C THR A 330 19.64 -1.32 4.94
N SER A 331 19.64 -0.28 4.08
CA SER A 331 19.45 1.10 4.50
C SER A 331 17.97 1.48 4.64
N GLU A 332 17.67 2.36 5.58
CA GLU A 332 16.32 2.82 5.93
C GLU A 332 15.80 3.90 4.95
N PHE A 333 15.80 3.61 3.64
CA PHE A 333 15.33 4.55 2.62
C PHE A 333 13.82 4.47 2.34
N TYR A 334 13.13 3.47 2.91
CA TYR A 334 11.69 3.29 2.70
C TYR A 334 10.90 3.39 4.01
N GLY A 335 11.10 2.45 4.93
CA GLY A 335 10.62 2.47 6.31
C GLY A 335 11.77 2.62 7.30
N VAL A 336 11.46 2.61 8.60
CA VAL A 336 12.43 2.76 9.67
C VAL A 336 12.37 1.59 10.66
N ALA A 337 13.52 1.19 11.20
CA ALA A 337 13.63 0.11 12.17
C ALA A 337 12.73 0.31 13.39
N GLU A 338 12.62 1.54 13.88
CA GLU A 338 11.73 1.91 15.00
C GLU A 338 10.27 1.44 14.78
N HIS A 339 9.74 1.60 13.56
CA HIS A 339 8.38 1.18 13.24
C HIS A 339 8.30 -0.33 12.99
N HIS A 340 9.36 -0.93 12.44
CA HIS A 340 9.39 -2.38 12.16
C HIS A 340 9.35 -3.18 13.45
N VAL A 341 10.14 -2.81 14.49
CA VAL A 341 10.14 -3.52 15.77
C VAL A 341 8.81 -3.40 16.51
N ARG A 342 8.14 -2.23 16.42
CA ARG A 342 6.79 -2.05 16.97
C ARG A 342 5.77 -2.95 16.28
N GLN A 343 5.87 -3.08 14.95
CA GLN A 343 5.00 -3.98 14.17
C GLN A 343 5.26 -5.44 14.49
N ILE A 344 6.53 -5.87 14.61
CA ILE A 344 6.91 -7.23 14.99
C ILE A 344 6.28 -7.58 16.34
N ARG A 345 6.45 -6.71 17.35
CA ARG A 345 5.85 -6.92 18.67
C ARG A 345 4.33 -7.04 18.60
N SER A 346 3.67 -6.14 17.87
CA SER A 346 2.21 -6.19 17.68
C SER A 346 1.76 -7.46 16.97
N GLY A 347 2.51 -7.94 15.98
CA GLY A 347 2.24 -9.20 15.30
C GLY A 347 2.42 -10.43 16.20
N LEU A 348 3.31 -10.36 17.19
CA LEU A 348 3.55 -11.44 18.15
C LEU A 348 2.50 -11.52 19.26
N LEU A 349 2.15 -10.37 19.85
CA LEU A 349 1.40 -10.29 21.11
C LEU A 349 0.09 -9.48 21.00
N GLY A 350 -0.22 -8.94 19.82
CA GLY A 350 -1.35 -8.04 19.64
C GLY A 350 -1.01 -6.59 20.00
N TRP A 351 -2.05 -5.75 20.07
CA TRP A 351 -1.91 -4.29 20.18
C TRP A 351 -1.48 -3.82 21.58
N PHE A 352 -1.88 -4.53 22.65
CA PHE A 352 -1.60 -4.10 24.01
C PHE A 352 -0.13 -4.34 24.36
N ASP A 353 0.53 -3.30 24.80
CA ASP A 353 1.99 -3.31 25.05
C ASP A 353 2.41 -3.39 26.51
N GLY A 354 1.44 -3.52 27.43
CA GLY A 354 1.69 -3.63 28.86
C GLY A 354 1.74 -2.27 29.59
N ASP A 355 1.60 -1.15 28.90
CA ASP A 355 1.45 0.16 29.53
C ASP A 355 -0.01 0.33 30.01
N GLU A 356 -0.20 0.52 31.30
CA GLU A 356 -1.51 0.64 31.94
C GLU A 356 -2.32 1.82 31.36
N ALA A 357 -1.66 2.90 30.93
CA ALA A 357 -2.31 4.04 30.32
C ALA A 357 -2.97 3.70 28.97
N ASN A 358 -2.46 2.69 28.27
CA ASN A 358 -2.98 2.23 26.99
C ASN A 358 -4.10 1.18 27.12
N LEU A 359 -4.37 0.67 28.34
CA LEU A 359 -5.45 -0.30 28.56
C LEU A 359 -6.85 0.34 28.38
N PHE A 360 -7.03 1.55 28.93
CA PHE A 360 -8.27 2.34 28.83
C PHE A 360 -7.95 3.81 28.48
N PRO A 361 -7.41 4.08 27.29
CA PRO A 361 -7.00 5.43 26.93
C PRO A 361 -8.21 6.36 26.80
N LEU A 362 -8.02 7.61 27.19
CA LEU A 362 -9.01 8.66 26.93
C LEU A 362 -9.19 8.87 25.42
N PRO A 363 -10.39 9.29 24.97
CA PRO A 363 -10.56 9.79 23.61
C PRO A 363 -9.54 10.90 23.31
N ARG A 364 -8.98 10.90 22.09
CA ARG A 364 -7.89 11.79 21.70
C ARG A 364 -8.13 13.26 22.04
N LYS A 365 -9.36 13.73 21.81
CA LYS A 365 -9.75 15.12 22.08
C LYS A 365 -9.75 15.41 23.57
N GLU A 366 -10.37 14.58 24.37
CA GLU A 366 -10.43 14.72 25.83
C GLU A 366 -9.05 14.63 26.46
N HIS A 367 -8.20 13.71 26.00
CA HIS A 367 -6.81 13.61 26.45
C HIS A 367 -6.07 14.92 26.17
N ALA A 368 -6.18 15.47 24.95
CA ALA A 368 -5.55 16.72 24.57
C ALA A 368 -6.02 17.90 25.46
N ASP A 369 -7.32 18.01 25.71
CA ASP A 369 -7.88 19.07 26.56
C ASP A 369 -7.33 18.98 28.00
N ARG A 370 -7.25 17.79 28.57
CA ARG A 370 -6.69 17.58 29.93
C ARG A 370 -5.21 17.86 30.00
N MET A 371 -4.42 17.46 28.98
CA MET A 371 -2.99 17.76 28.93
C MET A 371 -2.73 19.25 28.83
N ILE A 372 -3.45 19.97 27.95
CA ILE A 372 -3.33 21.44 27.83
C ILE A 372 -3.65 22.12 29.15
N LEU A 373 -4.73 21.71 29.84
CA LEU A 373 -5.08 22.26 31.14
C LEU A 373 -3.99 21.97 32.19
N GLY A 374 -3.51 20.73 32.26
CA GLY A 374 -2.46 20.31 33.20
C GLY A 374 -1.13 21.04 33.01
N PHE A 375 -0.79 21.41 31.78
CA PHE A 375 0.39 22.22 31.46
C PHE A 375 0.23 23.74 31.70
N GLY A 376 -0.95 24.19 32.14
CA GLY A 376 -1.23 25.59 32.48
C GLY A 376 -1.78 26.41 31.30
N GLY A 377 -2.44 25.74 30.36
CA GLY A 377 -3.19 26.36 29.29
C GLY A 377 -2.46 26.38 27.93
N ARG A 378 -3.24 26.69 26.90
CA ARG A 378 -2.84 26.64 25.48
C ARG A 378 -1.59 27.46 25.16
N GLU A 379 -1.54 28.71 25.61
CA GLU A 379 -0.40 29.60 25.33
C GLU A 379 0.91 29.07 25.90
N LYS A 380 0.84 28.44 27.06
CA LYS A 380 2.02 27.85 27.67
C LYS A 380 2.48 26.62 26.89
N VAL A 381 1.54 25.77 26.43
CA VAL A 381 1.86 24.60 25.60
C VAL A 381 2.45 25.05 24.25
N ARG A 382 1.89 26.09 23.59
CA ARG A 382 2.47 26.69 22.37
C ARG A 382 3.90 27.15 22.59
N LYS A 383 4.15 27.86 23.71
CA LYS A 383 5.50 28.33 24.03
C LYS A 383 6.46 27.14 24.19
N ILE A 384 6.08 26.12 24.96
CA ILE A 384 6.92 24.92 25.19
C ILE A 384 7.17 24.21 23.84
N ALA A 385 6.17 24.08 22.97
CA ALA A 385 6.34 23.49 21.65
C ALA A 385 7.30 24.29 20.76
N GLY A 386 7.21 25.63 20.78
CA GLY A 386 8.15 26.51 20.09
C GLY A 386 9.58 26.40 20.62
N ASP A 387 9.75 26.33 21.94
CA ASP A 387 11.04 26.11 22.58
C ASP A 387 11.62 24.72 22.17
N ALA A 388 10.79 23.66 22.15
CA ALA A 388 11.19 22.32 21.71
C ALA A 388 11.63 22.31 20.23
N ILE A 389 10.93 23.01 19.34
CA ILE A 389 11.35 23.16 17.93
C ILE A 389 12.74 23.82 17.87
N THR A 390 12.94 24.91 18.61
CA THR A 390 14.22 25.64 18.64
C THR A 390 15.37 24.78 19.16
N GLN A 391 15.09 23.89 20.12
CA GLN A 391 16.04 22.94 20.69
C GLN A 391 16.20 21.67 19.86
N ASN A 392 15.52 21.54 18.72
CA ASN A 392 15.47 20.35 17.88
C ASN A 392 14.87 19.10 18.57
N ASP A 393 14.09 19.26 19.64
CA ASP A 393 13.33 18.19 20.26
C ASP A 393 11.99 17.98 19.50
N LEU A 394 12.11 17.48 18.27
CA LEU A 394 10.97 17.34 17.38
C LEU A 394 9.96 16.26 17.83
N ARG A 395 10.39 15.29 18.64
CA ARG A 395 9.46 14.28 19.20
C ARG A 395 8.52 14.95 20.19
N TRP A 396 9.06 15.71 21.11
CA TRP A 396 8.28 16.46 22.08
C TRP A 396 7.43 17.55 21.42
N ALA A 397 8.00 18.29 20.49
CA ALA A 397 7.25 19.29 19.72
C ALA A 397 6.06 18.68 18.95
N CYS A 398 6.22 17.46 18.39
CA CYS A 398 5.16 16.72 17.69
C CYS A 398 4.04 16.31 18.65
N GLU A 399 4.38 15.85 19.85
CA GLU A 399 3.41 15.46 20.88
C GLU A 399 2.58 16.69 21.34
N LEU A 400 3.24 17.77 21.71
CA LEU A 400 2.60 19.03 22.12
C LEU A 400 1.74 19.63 21.00
N GLY A 401 2.26 19.69 19.79
CA GLY A 401 1.52 20.14 18.60
C GLY A 401 0.30 19.26 18.30
N SER A 402 0.40 17.96 18.58
CA SER A 402 -0.71 17.04 18.46
C SER A 402 -1.83 17.36 19.46
N TRP A 403 -1.50 17.62 20.74
CA TRP A 403 -2.51 18.05 21.72
C TRP A 403 -3.20 19.34 21.29
N LEU A 404 -2.44 20.35 20.91
CA LEU A 404 -2.97 21.63 20.44
C LEU A 404 -3.92 21.44 19.24
N SER A 405 -3.54 20.64 18.24
CA SER A 405 -4.29 20.45 17.01
C SER A 405 -5.56 19.60 17.17
N TYR A 406 -5.66 18.78 18.21
CA TYR A 406 -6.81 17.88 18.42
C TYR A 406 -7.68 18.23 19.62
N SER A 407 -7.37 19.31 20.35
CA SER A 407 -8.19 19.82 21.46
C SER A 407 -9.50 20.43 20.97
N THR A 408 -10.41 20.67 21.91
CA THR A 408 -11.74 21.25 21.64
C THR A 408 -11.63 22.61 20.95
N ASP A 409 -10.78 23.49 21.47
CA ASP A 409 -10.64 24.87 21.02
C ASP A 409 -9.40 25.07 20.13
N THR A 410 -9.11 24.09 19.23
CA THR A 410 -7.98 24.19 18.31
C THR A 410 -8.10 25.40 17.40
N GLU A 411 -6.97 26.08 17.17
CA GLU A 411 -6.87 27.22 16.27
C GLU A 411 -6.03 26.87 15.03
N THR A 412 -6.16 27.66 13.97
CA THR A 412 -5.34 27.49 12.75
C THR A 412 -3.85 27.56 13.06
N SER A 413 -3.43 28.42 14.00
CA SER A 413 -2.03 28.53 14.46
C SER A 413 -1.49 27.24 15.07
N ASP A 414 -2.33 26.45 15.75
CA ASP A 414 -1.97 25.16 16.32
C ASP A 414 -1.74 24.10 15.24
N GLN A 415 -2.59 24.12 14.22
CA GLN A 415 -2.47 23.23 13.07
C GLN A 415 -1.21 23.54 12.25
N VAL A 416 -0.92 24.83 12.04
CA VAL A 416 0.30 25.30 11.36
C VAL A 416 1.55 24.94 12.16
N LEU A 417 1.52 25.03 13.50
CA LEU A 417 2.63 24.61 14.36
C LEU A 417 2.94 23.11 14.16
N LEU A 418 1.93 22.24 14.26
CA LEU A 418 2.13 20.81 14.01
C LEU A 418 2.59 20.53 12.59
N ALA A 419 2.04 21.23 11.59
CA ALA A 419 2.48 21.12 10.20
C ALA A 419 3.97 21.48 10.04
N THR A 420 4.45 22.52 10.75
CA THR A 420 5.87 22.90 10.77
C THR A 420 6.74 21.78 11.34
N VAL A 421 6.35 21.21 12.47
CA VAL A 421 7.09 20.08 13.09
C VAL A 421 7.18 18.90 12.14
N LEU A 422 6.07 18.52 11.50
CA LEU A 422 6.03 17.40 10.55
C LEU A 422 6.93 17.66 9.33
N ARG A 423 7.00 18.90 8.83
CA ARG A 423 7.93 19.30 7.76
C ARG A 423 9.39 19.15 8.19
N LEU A 424 9.74 19.57 9.41
CA LEU A 424 11.09 19.40 9.93
C LEU A 424 11.49 17.92 10.06
N ILE A 425 10.58 17.06 10.51
CA ILE A 425 10.80 15.60 10.54
C ILE A 425 10.99 15.06 9.12
N ALA A 426 10.10 15.44 8.18
CA ALA A 426 10.15 15.02 6.79
C ALA A 426 11.48 15.38 6.10
N GLN A 427 12.01 16.55 6.39
CA GLN A 427 13.27 17.04 5.82
C GLN A 427 14.51 16.33 6.39
N ARG A 428 14.38 15.68 7.54
CA ARG A 428 15.49 15.08 8.30
C ARG A 428 15.50 13.55 8.28
N THR A 429 14.52 12.90 7.65
CA THR A 429 14.47 11.44 7.52
C THR A 429 15.04 10.98 6.19
N THR A 430 15.70 9.82 6.19
CA THR A 430 16.10 9.11 4.96
C THR A 430 14.95 8.30 4.38
N ALA A 431 13.93 7.97 5.20
CA ALA A 431 12.84 7.08 4.85
C ALA A 431 11.73 7.78 4.05
N ALA A 432 11.53 7.36 2.80
CA ALA A 432 10.53 7.92 1.91
C ALA A 432 9.11 7.88 2.49
N ASN A 433 8.73 6.76 3.13
CA ASN A 433 7.39 6.60 3.71
C ASN A 433 7.09 7.63 4.80
N ILE A 434 8.07 7.88 5.67
CA ILE A 434 7.94 8.87 6.76
C ILE A 434 7.91 10.28 6.19
N ARG A 435 8.84 10.60 5.29
CA ARG A 435 8.92 11.90 4.63
C ARG A 435 7.60 12.25 3.95
N ASN A 436 7.13 11.37 3.10
CA ASN A 436 5.95 11.61 2.27
C ASN A 436 4.68 11.70 3.12
N TRP A 437 4.54 10.83 4.12
CA TRP A 437 3.42 10.88 5.06
C TRP A 437 3.41 12.19 5.87
N CYS A 438 4.56 12.62 6.38
CA CYS A 438 4.68 13.86 7.15
C CYS A 438 4.33 15.09 6.30
N PHE A 439 4.81 15.18 5.05
CA PHE A 439 4.45 16.29 4.16
C PHE A 439 2.97 16.24 3.76
N ALA A 440 2.42 15.08 3.41
CA ALA A 440 1.00 14.96 3.10
C ALA A 440 0.13 15.41 4.29
N ARG A 441 0.53 15.00 5.50
CA ARG A 441 -0.16 15.38 6.72
C ARG A 441 -0.02 16.86 7.05
N ALA A 442 1.17 17.46 6.89
CA ALA A 442 1.40 18.89 7.10
C ALA A 442 0.52 19.72 6.16
N ARG A 443 0.46 19.36 4.88
CA ARG A 443 -0.38 20.03 3.87
C ARG A 443 -1.88 19.93 4.15
N HIS A 444 -2.32 18.84 4.79
CA HIS A 444 -3.71 18.72 5.23
C HIS A 444 -3.98 19.63 6.44
N LEU A 445 -3.03 19.74 7.39
CA LEU A 445 -3.19 20.55 8.59
C LEU A 445 -3.21 22.05 8.29
N ASP A 446 -2.39 22.55 7.37
CA ASP A 446 -2.34 23.97 7.00
C ASP A 446 -3.34 24.36 5.90
N GLY A 447 -4.20 23.42 5.46
CA GLY A 447 -5.23 23.66 4.46
C GLY A 447 -4.74 23.67 3.00
N SER A 448 -3.44 23.40 2.74
CA SER A 448 -2.90 23.32 1.37
C SER A 448 -3.43 22.14 0.57
N TYR A 449 -4.03 21.15 1.23
CA TYR A 449 -4.63 19.98 0.61
C TYR A 449 -5.81 19.43 1.44
N ASP A 450 -6.96 19.21 0.79
CA ASP A 450 -8.12 18.58 1.42
C ASP A 450 -8.11 17.05 1.26
N ALA A 451 -7.94 16.34 2.38
CA ALA A 451 -7.98 14.88 2.44
C ALA A 451 -9.35 14.31 2.86
N THR A 452 -10.38 15.15 3.04
CA THR A 452 -11.71 14.70 3.56
C THR A 452 -12.37 13.67 2.65
N ARG A 453 -12.08 13.72 1.33
CA ARG A 453 -12.59 12.75 0.34
C ARG A 453 -12.24 11.29 0.64
N PHE A 454 -11.22 11.02 1.48
CA PHE A 454 -10.81 9.65 1.83
C PHE A 454 -11.44 9.12 3.12
N LYS A 455 -12.46 9.81 3.67
CA LYS A 455 -13.15 9.36 4.90
C LYS A 455 -14.33 8.43 4.64
N THR A 456 -14.84 8.40 3.41
CA THR A 456 -16.02 7.62 3.04
C THR A 456 -15.76 6.74 1.81
N HIS A 457 -16.51 5.66 1.67
CA HIS A 457 -16.52 4.87 0.46
C HIS A 457 -17.02 5.71 -0.72
N ARG A 458 -16.22 5.73 -1.80
CA ARG A 458 -16.60 6.36 -3.06
C ARG A 458 -16.65 5.29 -4.13
N LEU A 459 -17.86 4.82 -4.38
CA LEU A 459 -18.13 3.91 -5.46
C LEU A 459 -18.26 4.73 -6.75
N THR A 460 -17.56 4.36 -7.79
CA THR A 460 -17.78 4.97 -9.12
C THR A 460 -18.65 4.08 -9.96
N ARG A 461 -19.47 4.67 -10.84
CA ARG A 461 -20.34 3.95 -11.76
C ARG A 461 -19.57 2.88 -12.57
N LYS A 462 -18.41 3.25 -13.09
CA LYS A 462 -17.54 2.32 -13.83
C LYS A 462 -17.11 1.12 -12.99
N GLN A 463 -16.71 1.33 -11.74
CA GLN A 463 -16.28 0.24 -10.84
C GLN A 463 -17.44 -0.73 -10.53
N ILE A 464 -18.64 -0.20 -10.31
CA ILE A 464 -19.81 -1.03 -10.02
C ILE A 464 -20.15 -1.90 -11.22
N ILE A 465 -20.24 -1.31 -12.43
CA ILE A 465 -20.64 -2.01 -13.64
C ILE A 465 -19.58 -3.02 -14.11
N SER A 466 -18.29 -2.77 -13.88
CA SER A 466 -17.21 -3.65 -14.30
C SER A 466 -16.88 -4.78 -13.31
N ALA A 467 -17.50 -4.78 -12.13
CA ALA A 467 -17.31 -5.79 -11.10
C ALA A 467 -18.51 -6.76 -11.06
N PRO A 468 -18.36 -7.94 -10.44
CA PRO A 468 -19.50 -8.80 -10.13
C PRO A 468 -20.59 -8.04 -9.34
N ALA A 469 -21.84 -8.20 -9.75
CA ALA A 469 -22.97 -7.38 -9.24
C ALA A 469 -23.15 -7.48 -7.72
N GLU A 470 -22.96 -8.66 -7.14
CA GLU A 470 -23.04 -8.93 -5.71
C GLU A 470 -22.08 -8.07 -4.89
N ARG A 471 -20.95 -7.67 -5.47
CA ARG A 471 -19.94 -6.86 -4.77
C ARG A 471 -20.47 -5.50 -4.35
N SER A 472 -21.31 -4.87 -5.21
CA SER A 472 -21.93 -3.57 -4.93
C SER A 472 -22.97 -3.62 -3.81
N VAL A 473 -23.49 -4.81 -3.53
CA VAL A 473 -24.42 -5.07 -2.43
C VAL A 473 -23.66 -5.43 -1.16
N HIS A 474 -22.70 -6.33 -1.27
CA HIS A 474 -21.96 -6.84 -0.11
C HIS A 474 -21.09 -5.78 0.58
N ILE A 475 -20.61 -4.78 -0.15
CA ILE A 475 -19.86 -3.66 0.44
C ILE A 475 -20.69 -2.83 1.41
N LEU A 476 -22.01 -2.79 1.25
CA LEU A 476 -22.90 -2.01 2.11
C LEU A 476 -22.83 -2.44 3.57
N ARG A 477 -22.50 -3.71 3.87
CA ARG A 477 -22.43 -4.18 5.26
C ARG A 477 -21.48 -3.39 6.15
N VAL A 478 -20.39 -2.84 5.59
CA VAL A 478 -19.43 -2.01 6.34
C VAL A 478 -19.79 -0.51 6.29
N MET A 479 -20.95 -0.19 5.73
CA MET A 479 -21.49 1.16 5.63
C MET A 479 -22.82 1.27 6.42
N LEU A 480 -23.22 0.22 7.15
CA LEU A 480 -24.42 0.23 7.97
C LEU A 480 -24.19 1.05 9.25
N ASP A 481 -25.07 2.04 9.47
CA ASP A 481 -25.13 2.81 10.71
C ASP A 481 -25.95 2.01 11.75
N PRO A 482 -25.35 1.54 12.86
CA PRO A 482 -26.04 0.72 13.83
C PRO A 482 -27.17 1.46 14.55
N ASP A 483 -27.04 2.78 14.76
CA ASP A 483 -28.06 3.57 15.45
C ASP A 483 -29.33 3.67 14.60
N ARG A 484 -29.20 3.69 13.28
CA ARG A 484 -30.34 3.67 12.34
C ARG A 484 -30.92 2.27 12.15
N ALA A 485 -30.09 1.24 12.36
CA ALA A 485 -30.46 -0.15 12.12
C ALA A 485 -31.09 -0.84 13.35
N ILE A 486 -31.19 -0.19 14.50
CA ILE A 486 -31.53 -0.80 15.80
C ILE A 486 -32.88 -1.53 15.79
N ALA A 487 -33.87 -1.05 15.04
CA ALA A 487 -35.23 -1.62 14.96
C ALA A 487 -35.50 -2.35 13.63
N ILE A 488 -34.47 -2.57 12.81
CA ILE A 488 -34.61 -3.16 11.47
C ILE A 488 -34.40 -4.66 11.54
N ASP A 489 -35.36 -5.41 11.01
CA ASP A 489 -35.25 -6.82 10.61
C ASP A 489 -35.80 -6.93 9.18
N ALA A 490 -34.92 -6.96 8.19
CA ALA A 490 -35.31 -6.94 6.78
C ALA A 490 -34.35 -7.81 5.95
N ASP A 491 -34.91 -8.86 5.35
CA ASP A 491 -34.21 -9.71 4.40
C ASP A 491 -34.55 -9.28 2.97
N ILE A 492 -33.57 -8.80 2.23
CA ILE A 492 -33.70 -8.13 0.93
C ILE A 492 -32.92 -8.87 -0.13
N CYS A 493 -33.60 -9.30 -1.18
CA CYS A 493 -33.01 -9.80 -2.42
C CYS A 493 -32.78 -8.65 -3.40
N PHE A 494 -31.59 -8.59 -3.96
CA PHE A 494 -31.22 -7.73 -5.08
C PHE A 494 -31.16 -8.57 -6.36
N ASN A 495 -32.09 -8.33 -7.26
CA ASN A 495 -32.24 -9.02 -8.53
C ASN A 495 -31.85 -8.06 -9.67
N PHE A 496 -30.59 -8.09 -10.08
CA PHE A 496 -30.13 -7.31 -11.20
C PHE A 496 -30.37 -8.06 -12.51
N VAL A 497 -31.00 -7.41 -13.50
CA VAL A 497 -31.34 -8.04 -14.77
C VAL A 497 -30.09 -8.56 -15.47
N GLY A 498 -30.09 -9.87 -15.74
CA GLY A 498 -28.95 -10.54 -16.39
C GLY A 498 -27.82 -10.98 -15.45
N HIS A 499 -27.99 -10.85 -14.13
CA HIS A 499 -27.02 -11.28 -13.13
C HIS A 499 -27.64 -12.30 -12.14
N GLU A 500 -26.79 -12.98 -11.39
CA GLU A 500 -27.24 -13.83 -10.27
C GLU A 500 -27.82 -12.97 -9.14
N LYS A 501 -28.83 -13.52 -8.47
CA LYS A 501 -29.41 -12.88 -7.29
C LYS A 501 -28.41 -12.84 -6.14
N THR A 502 -28.49 -11.77 -5.36
CA THR A 502 -27.70 -11.59 -4.14
C THR A 502 -28.58 -10.91 -3.08
N GLY A 503 -28.20 -10.95 -1.81
CA GLY A 503 -29.03 -10.38 -0.76
C GLY A 503 -28.28 -9.88 0.46
N LEU A 504 -29.01 -9.13 1.28
CA LEU A 504 -28.61 -8.68 2.61
C LEU A 504 -29.76 -8.92 3.58
N HIS A 505 -29.47 -9.59 4.68
CA HIS A 505 -30.37 -9.64 5.84
C HIS A 505 -29.86 -8.65 6.90
N ILE A 506 -30.58 -7.53 7.06
CA ILE A 506 -30.29 -6.51 8.06
C ILE A 506 -31.03 -6.91 9.35
N ARG A 507 -30.27 -7.20 10.40
CA ARG A 507 -30.79 -7.59 11.72
C ARG A 507 -29.71 -7.38 12.78
N ASN A 508 -30.12 -7.20 14.03
CA ASN A 508 -29.19 -7.03 15.15
C ASN A 508 -28.07 -6.01 14.86
N CYS A 509 -28.39 -4.92 14.17
CA CYS A 509 -27.47 -3.86 13.75
C CYS A 509 -26.33 -4.32 12.84
N ILE A 510 -26.49 -5.42 12.10
CA ILE A 510 -25.58 -5.88 11.06
C ILE A 510 -26.31 -6.12 9.74
N ALA A 511 -25.59 -6.11 8.63
CA ALA A 511 -26.08 -6.57 7.34
C ALA A 511 -25.37 -7.87 6.96
N LYS A 512 -26.03 -9.02 7.12
CA LYS A 512 -25.51 -10.33 6.75
C LYS A 512 -25.69 -10.55 5.26
N GLN A 513 -24.63 -10.94 4.57
CA GLN A 513 -24.70 -11.37 3.17
C GLN A 513 -25.50 -12.66 3.03
N THR A 514 -26.40 -12.70 2.03
CA THR A 514 -27.21 -13.87 1.65
C THR A 514 -27.20 -14.02 0.13
N ASP A 515 -27.72 -15.13 -0.38
CA ASP A 515 -27.99 -15.32 -1.81
C ASP A 515 -29.33 -14.71 -2.25
N GLY A 516 -30.11 -14.17 -1.30
CA GLY A 516 -31.41 -13.54 -1.52
C GLY A 516 -32.55 -14.47 -1.93
N ARG A 517 -32.36 -15.81 -1.96
CA ARG A 517 -33.37 -16.75 -2.48
C ARG A 517 -34.61 -16.82 -1.63
N ASP A 518 -34.45 -16.74 -0.31
CA ASP A 518 -35.53 -16.85 0.66
C ASP A 518 -36.04 -15.49 1.16
N ALA A 519 -35.52 -14.40 0.61
CA ALA A 519 -35.86 -13.06 1.03
C ALA A 519 -37.31 -12.70 0.70
N LYS A 520 -38.01 -12.12 1.68
CA LYS A 520 -39.42 -11.68 1.55
C LYS A 520 -39.58 -10.38 0.75
N ILE A 521 -38.51 -9.65 0.58
CA ILE A 521 -38.44 -8.38 -0.15
C ILE A 521 -37.53 -8.55 -1.33
N GLN A 522 -37.98 -8.17 -2.54
CA GLN A 522 -37.16 -8.21 -3.73
C GLN A 522 -37.06 -6.83 -4.38
N LEU A 523 -35.87 -6.37 -4.63
CA LEU A 523 -35.53 -5.20 -5.46
C LEU A 523 -35.11 -5.68 -6.84
N THR A 524 -35.76 -5.18 -7.88
CA THR A 524 -35.42 -5.53 -9.28
C THR A 524 -35.10 -4.27 -10.07
N CYS A 525 -33.89 -4.17 -10.61
CA CYS A 525 -33.42 -3.11 -11.50
C CYS A 525 -32.28 -3.60 -12.38
N THR A 526 -31.75 -2.72 -13.26
CA THR A 526 -30.48 -2.98 -13.92
C THR A 526 -29.32 -2.63 -13.01
N LEU A 527 -28.12 -3.18 -13.29
CA LEU A 527 -26.92 -2.85 -12.52
C LEU A 527 -26.52 -1.36 -12.72
N GLU A 528 -26.85 -0.76 -13.87
CA GLU A 528 -26.67 0.65 -14.15
C GLU A 528 -27.55 1.53 -13.25
N THR A 529 -28.84 1.20 -13.11
CA THR A 529 -29.76 1.91 -12.19
C THR A 529 -29.26 1.83 -10.75
N TRP A 530 -28.81 0.66 -10.32
CA TRP A 530 -28.21 0.49 -8.99
C TRP A 530 -26.94 1.31 -8.80
N ALA A 531 -26.09 1.34 -9.81
CA ALA A 531 -24.87 2.16 -9.80
C ALA A 531 -25.19 3.66 -9.72
N ASP A 532 -26.21 4.12 -10.45
CA ASP A 532 -26.67 5.51 -10.42
C ASP A 532 -27.21 5.92 -9.03
N ILE A 533 -27.92 5.01 -8.33
CA ILE A 533 -28.36 5.22 -6.94
C ILE A 533 -27.15 5.29 -5.99
N LEU A 534 -26.25 4.32 -6.06
CA LEU A 534 -25.07 4.28 -5.15
C LEU A 534 -24.12 5.46 -5.35
N THR A 535 -24.10 6.05 -6.53
CA THR A 535 -23.23 7.20 -6.85
C THR A 535 -23.93 8.55 -6.73
N GLY A 536 -25.24 8.55 -6.36
CA GLY A 536 -26.02 9.78 -6.17
C GLY A 536 -26.42 10.48 -7.48
N VAL A 537 -26.30 9.80 -8.63
CA VAL A 537 -26.82 10.30 -9.93
C VAL A 537 -28.34 10.34 -9.93
N THR A 538 -28.97 9.36 -9.28
CA THR A 538 -30.41 9.34 -8.97
C THR A 538 -30.62 8.90 -7.53
N THR A 539 -31.77 9.21 -6.98
CA THR A 539 -32.14 8.78 -5.62
C THR A 539 -32.95 7.49 -5.66
N LEU A 540 -33.02 6.79 -4.53
CA LEU A 540 -33.87 5.61 -4.39
C LEU A 540 -35.34 5.93 -4.76
N SER A 541 -35.86 7.07 -4.27
CA SER A 541 -37.24 7.51 -4.52
C SER A 541 -37.46 7.84 -6.00
N GLU A 542 -36.56 8.52 -6.67
CA GLU A 542 -36.65 8.81 -8.12
C GLU A 542 -36.64 7.54 -8.96
N ALA A 543 -35.76 6.58 -8.64
CA ALA A 543 -35.70 5.30 -9.33
C ALA A 543 -36.99 4.47 -9.18
N ILE A 544 -37.63 4.52 -7.99
CA ILE A 544 -38.92 3.88 -7.75
C ILE A 544 -40.03 4.59 -8.55
N ASN A 545 -40.11 5.93 -8.48
CA ASN A 545 -41.14 6.72 -9.14
C ASN A 545 -41.09 6.62 -10.67
N SER A 546 -39.90 6.51 -11.25
CA SER A 546 -39.71 6.31 -12.69
C SER A 546 -39.99 4.86 -13.14
N GLY A 547 -40.09 3.91 -12.22
CA GLY A 547 -40.23 2.48 -12.51
C GLY A 547 -38.90 1.80 -12.89
N ALA A 548 -37.78 2.50 -12.79
CA ALA A 548 -36.44 1.93 -13.04
C ALA A 548 -36.02 0.95 -11.93
N LEU A 549 -36.54 1.13 -10.71
CA LEU A 549 -36.42 0.19 -9.60
C LEU A 549 -37.83 -0.29 -9.20
N LYS A 550 -38.05 -1.60 -9.25
CA LYS A 550 -39.28 -2.25 -8.80
C LYS A 550 -39.03 -2.92 -7.44
N ILE A 551 -39.98 -2.75 -6.54
CA ILE A 551 -39.97 -3.36 -5.22
C ILE A 551 -41.16 -4.30 -5.09
N ASP A 552 -40.88 -5.56 -4.78
CA ASP A 552 -41.87 -6.54 -4.33
C ASP A 552 -41.66 -6.72 -2.82
N GLY A 553 -42.68 -6.32 -2.04
CA GLY A 553 -42.63 -6.30 -0.59
C GLY A 553 -42.99 -4.94 0.02
N ASN A 554 -42.81 -4.79 1.33
CA ASN A 554 -43.15 -3.57 2.04
C ASN A 554 -42.18 -2.41 1.74
N LEU A 555 -42.65 -1.40 1.00
CA LEU A 555 -41.87 -0.23 0.59
C LEU A 555 -41.32 0.57 1.79
N ALA A 556 -42.09 0.71 2.88
CA ALA A 556 -41.61 1.46 4.05
C ALA A 556 -40.45 0.73 4.72
N THR A 557 -40.53 -0.61 4.84
CA THR A 557 -39.42 -1.43 5.35
C THR A 557 -38.17 -1.30 4.46
N VAL A 558 -38.31 -1.33 3.14
CA VAL A 558 -37.18 -1.16 2.21
C VAL A 558 -36.52 0.20 2.37
N LYS A 559 -37.33 1.28 2.37
CA LYS A 559 -36.82 2.64 2.54
C LYS A 559 -36.07 2.80 3.87
N SER A 560 -36.64 2.32 4.96
CA SER A 560 -35.99 2.36 6.28
C SER A 560 -34.69 1.55 6.30
N ALA A 561 -34.72 0.35 5.73
CA ALA A 561 -33.54 -0.53 5.68
C ALA A 561 -32.40 0.05 4.86
N LEU A 562 -32.68 0.58 3.67
CA LEU A 562 -31.66 1.17 2.81
C LEU A 562 -31.16 2.53 3.31
N ALA A 563 -31.99 3.32 3.97
CA ALA A 563 -31.60 4.59 4.59
C ALA A 563 -30.66 4.42 5.80
N ALA A 564 -30.52 3.20 6.33
CA ALA A 564 -29.58 2.92 7.40
C ALA A 564 -28.12 2.85 6.93
N PHE A 565 -27.85 2.79 5.62
CA PHE A 565 -26.50 2.80 5.09
C PHE A 565 -25.94 4.22 4.89
N ASP A 566 -24.62 4.37 5.03
CA ASP A 566 -23.88 5.62 4.77
C ASP A 566 -23.69 5.88 3.26
N VAL A 567 -24.81 5.88 2.53
CA VAL A 567 -24.88 6.15 1.09
C VAL A 567 -26.02 7.14 0.84
N ASP A 568 -25.70 8.34 0.38
CA ASP A 568 -26.68 9.43 0.25
C ASP A 568 -27.84 9.08 -0.71
N GLY A 569 -27.57 8.39 -1.82
CA GLY A 569 -28.60 7.97 -2.77
C GLY A 569 -29.60 6.96 -2.23
N LEU A 570 -29.28 6.27 -1.14
CA LEU A 570 -30.18 5.32 -0.45
C LEU A 570 -31.05 5.98 0.64
N ARG A 571 -30.75 7.23 1.01
CA ARG A 571 -31.38 7.94 2.14
C ARG A 571 -32.60 8.77 1.76
N SER A 572 -33.01 8.76 0.51
CA SER A 572 -34.04 9.64 -0.05
C SER A 572 -35.35 8.91 -0.34
#